data_5007d1f4e928da49c42a5d33c65c2f82
#
_entry.id   5007d1f4e928da49c42a5d33c65c2f82
#
_cell.length_a   1.000
_cell.length_b   1.000
_cell.length_c   1.000
_cell.angle_alpha   90.00
_cell.angle_beta   90.00
_cell.angle_gamma   90.00
#
_symmetry.space_group_name_H-M   'P 1'
#
loop_
_entity.id
_entity.type
_entity.pdbx_description
1 polymer ?
#
loop_
_entity_poly.entity_id
_entity_poly.type
_entity_poly.pdbx_seq_one_letter_code
_entity_poly.pdbx_strand_id
1 'polypeptide(L)'
;MSEITAKLKFTQDTLIRLTGKKVSQKEIKDHYLKLLSHLKHKKTLMIAGSQGSGKSTLSVLIKKFFLKFYSKNVVILSIDDFYLSSFQRKRLARKFNTDLFETRGVPGTHNLKLLYKVTNNLMKKEFPVYVPVFDKVTDNKKNYKRKISKVDLLILEGWCVGSKPVSYTHLRAHETGY
;
A
#
# COMPACT_ATOMS: atom_id res chain seq x y z
N MET A 1 -30.96 14.84 -6.98
CA MET A 1 -30.38 13.50 -6.76
C MET A 1 -29.86 13.48 -5.33
N SER A 2 -30.24 12.48 -4.51
CA SER A 2 -29.79 12.43 -3.12
C SER A 2 -28.24 12.22 -3.04
N GLU A 3 -27.63 12.68 -1.94
CA GLU A 3 -26.19 12.48 -1.71
C GLU A 3 -25.79 11.00 -1.74
N ILE A 4 -26.65 10.13 -1.22
CA ILE A 4 -26.44 8.67 -1.26
C ILE A 4 -26.42 8.16 -2.68
N THR A 5 -27.37 8.58 -3.52
CA THR A 5 -27.44 8.18 -4.93
C THR A 5 -26.18 8.62 -5.70
N ALA A 6 -25.68 9.83 -5.43
CA ALA A 6 -24.45 10.33 -6.03
C ALA A 6 -23.24 9.49 -5.61
N LYS A 7 -23.12 9.13 -4.33
CA LYS A 7 -22.05 8.26 -3.79
C LYS A 7 -22.09 6.85 -4.37
N LEU A 8 -23.28 6.24 -4.48
CA LEU A 8 -23.48 4.92 -5.10
C LEU A 8 -23.01 4.93 -6.54
N LYS A 9 -23.52 5.87 -7.35
CA LYS A 9 -23.15 5.98 -8.77
C LYS A 9 -21.66 6.19 -8.95
N PHE A 10 -21.08 7.14 -8.22
CA PHE A 10 -19.63 7.41 -8.30
C PHE A 10 -18.77 6.18 -7.94
N THR A 11 -19.14 5.46 -6.89
CA THR A 11 -18.43 4.25 -6.47
C THR A 11 -18.51 3.17 -7.53
N GLN A 12 -19.71 2.94 -8.10
CA GLN A 12 -19.92 1.97 -9.17
C GLN A 12 -19.11 2.31 -10.42
N ASP A 13 -19.20 3.55 -10.90
CA ASP A 13 -18.47 4.02 -12.09
C ASP A 13 -16.97 3.91 -11.90
N THR A 14 -16.50 4.20 -10.67
CA THR A 14 -15.08 4.08 -10.33
C THR A 14 -14.62 2.62 -10.33
N LEU A 15 -15.40 1.71 -9.75
CA LEU A 15 -15.09 0.27 -9.74
C LEU A 15 -15.08 -0.31 -11.16
N ILE A 16 -16.07 0.04 -11.99
CA ILE A 16 -16.11 -0.39 -13.40
C ILE A 16 -14.83 0.07 -14.14
N ARG A 17 -14.43 1.33 -13.98
CA ARG A 17 -13.20 1.86 -14.61
C ARG A 17 -11.93 1.18 -14.14
N LEU A 18 -11.88 0.75 -12.88
CA LEU A 18 -10.67 0.14 -12.29
C LEU A 18 -10.59 -1.37 -12.55
N THR A 19 -11.73 -2.06 -12.69
CA THR A 19 -11.77 -3.53 -12.71
C THR A 19 -12.44 -4.11 -13.96
N GLY A 20 -13.15 -3.29 -14.74
CA GLY A 20 -14.03 -3.75 -15.81
C GLY A 20 -15.30 -4.45 -15.32
N LYS A 21 -15.49 -4.61 -14.00
CA LYS A 21 -16.60 -5.37 -13.41
C LYS A 21 -17.65 -4.46 -12.80
N LYS A 22 -18.92 -4.79 -13.03
CA LYS A 22 -20.05 -4.14 -12.38
C LYS A 22 -20.30 -4.79 -11.03
N VAL A 23 -20.41 -3.98 -9.98
CA VAL A 23 -20.76 -4.40 -8.62
C VAL A 23 -22.22 -4.00 -8.35
N SER A 24 -22.98 -4.83 -7.65
CA SER A 24 -24.37 -4.52 -7.36
C SER A 24 -24.49 -3.30 -6.43
N GLN A 25 -25.59 -2.54 -6.56
CA GLN A 25 -25.84 -1.39 -5.68
C GLN A 25 -25.94 -1.80 -4.21
N LYS A 26 -26.46 -3.00 -3.95
CA LYS A 26 -26.56 -3.57 -2.60
C LYS A 26 -25.16 -3.78 -2.01
N GLU A 27 -24.25 -4.42 -2.73
CA GLU A 27 -22.86 -4.61 -2.28
C GLU A 27 -22.14 -3.29 -2.07
N ILE A 28 -22.34 -2.32 -2.97
CA ILE A 28 -21.73 -0.99 -2.82
C ILE A 28 -22.22 -0.34 -1.53
N LYS A 29 -23.52 -0.37 -1.26
CA LYS A 29 -24.12 0.20 -0.05
C LYS A 29 -23.64 -0.52 1.21
N ASP A 30 -23.68 -1.85 1.21
CA ASP A 30 -23.46 -2.66 2.41
C ASP A 30 -22.00 -2.81 2.79
N HIS A 31 -21.08 -2.74 1.82
CA HIS A 31 -19.66 -2.92 2.06
C HIS A 31 -18.86 -1.64 1.81
N TYR A 32 -18.90 -1.11 0.58
CA TYR A 32 -18.03 0.01 0.22
C TYR A 32 -18.40 1.32 0.91
N LEU A 33 -19.69 1.72 0.90
CA LEU A 33 -20.09 2.98 1.52
C LEU A 33 -19.97 2.94 3.04
N LYS A 34 -20.21 1.79 3.69
CA LYS A 34 -19.96 1.62 5.13
C LYS A 34 -18.50 1.79 5.46
N LEU A 35 -17.61 1.12 4.70
CA LEU A 35 -16.16 1.28 4.86
C LEU A 35 -15.73 2.73 4.66
N LEU A 36 -16.14 3.36 3.56
CA LEU A 36 -15.77 4.75 3.24
C LEU A 36 -16.26 5.74 4.31
N SER A 37 -17.44 5.52 4.86
CA SER A 37 -17.97 6.32 5.97
C SER A 37 -17.15 6.11 7.25
N HIS A 38 -16.83 4.86 7.59
CA HIS A 38 -16.00 4.54 8.77
C HIS A 38 -14.61 5.19 8.68
N LEU A 39 -14.03 5.24 7.48
CA LEU A 39 -12.72 5.81 7.25
C LEU A 39 -12.69 7.36 7.29
N LYS A 40 -13.84 8.04 7.26
CA LYS A 40 -13.93 9.50 7.17
C LYS A 40 -13.10 10.25 8.23
N HIS A 41 -13.02 9.69 9.43
CA HIS A 41 -12.30 10.30 10.57
C HIS A 41 -10.96 9.64 10.87
N LYS A 42 -10.55 8.64 10.09
CA LYS A 42 -9.25 7.98 10.27
C LYS A 42 -8.13 8.79 9.62
N LYS A 43 -6.94 8.72 10.21
CA LYS A 43 -5.72 9.35 9.69
C LYS A 43 -4.84 8.36 8.92
N THR A 44 -4.96 7.08 9.25
CA THR A 44 -4.17 6.00 8.64
C THR A 44 -5.05 4.79 8.35
N LEU A 45 -4.70 4.08 7.27
CA LEU A 45 -5.28 2.80 6.90
C LEU A 45 -4.13 1.88 6.44
N MET A 46 -4.11 0.66 6.94
CA MET A 46 -3.21 -0.39 6.46
C MET A 46 -4.03 -1.43 5.69
N ILE A 47 -3.59 -1.78 4.48
CA ILE A 47 -4.24 -2.78 3.64
C ILE A 47 -3.25 -3.88 3.33
N ALA A 48 -3.46 -5.05 3.92
CA ALA A 48 -2.70 -6.27 3.66
C ALA A 48 -3.50 -7.25 2.80
N GLY A 49 -2.81 -8.10 2.06
CA GLY A 49 -3.44 -9.16 1.28
C GLY A 49 -2.53 -9.65 0.16
N SER A 50 -2.83 -10.81 -0.40
CA SER A 50 -2.07 -11.44 -1.48
C SER A 50 -2.03 -10.58 -2.74
N GLN A 51 -1.13 -10.89 -3.66
CA GLN A 51 -1.09 -10.28 -4.97
C GLN A 51 -2.42 -10.56 -5.71
N GLY A 52 -2.95 -9.56 -6.42
CA GLY A 52 -4.25 -9.70 -7.13
C GLY A 52 -5.49 -9.55 -6.25
N SER A 53 -5.39 -9.43 -4.92
CA SER A 53 -6.55 -9.32 -4.00
C SER A 53 -7.30 -7.97 -4.04
N GLY A 54 -6.93 -7.04 -4.92
CA GLY A 54 -7.64 -5.77 -5.08
C GLY A 54 -7.20 -4.63 -4.14
N LYS A 55 -6.10 -4.78 -3.37
CA LYS A 55 -5.59 -3.73 -2.46
C LYS A 55 -5.44 -2.36 -3.13
N SER A 56 -4.74 -2.33 -4.25
CA SER A 56 -4.48 -1.09 -4.98
C SER A 56 -5.75 -0.50 -5.59
N THR A 57 -6.69 -1.36 -6.05
CA THR A 57 -8.02 -0.95 -6.52
C THR A 57 -8.80 -0.26 -5.41
N LEU A 58 -8.85 -0.88 -4.23
CA LEU A 58 -9.51 -0.31 -3.06
C LEU A 58 -8.87 1.01 -2.62
N SER A 59 -7.53 1.07 -2.58
CA SER A 59 -6.79 2.29 -2.24
C SER A 59 -7.09 3.45 -3.20
N VAL A 60 -7.15 3.17 -4.51
CA VAL A 60 -7.50 4.18 -5.53
C VAL A 60 -8.95 4.60 -5.42
N LEU A 61 -9.88 3.68 -5.16
CA LEU A 61 -11.28 4.01 -4.91
C LEU A 61 -11.42 4.96 -3.71
N ILE A 62 -10.81 4.63 -2.57
CA ILE A 62 -10.83 5.47 -1.36
C ILE A 62 -10.27 6.86 -1.70
N LYS A 63 -9.13 6.94 -2.37
CA LYS A 63 -8.51 8.21 -2.76
C LYS A 63 -9.45 9.07 -3.60
N LYS A 64 -10.05 8.52 -4.64
CA LYS A 64 -10.97 9.26 -5.53
C LYS A 64 -12.24 9.69 -4.80
N PHE A 65 -12.80 8.81 -3.98
CA PHE A 65 -14.01 9.08 -3.21
C PHE A 65 -13.78 10.20 -2.17
N PHE A 66 -12.67 10.12 -1.43
CA PHE A 66 -12.33 11.10 -0.39
C PHE A 66 -12.05 12.49 -0.97
N LEU A 67 -11.39 12.53 -2.12
CA LEU A 67 -11.19 13.80 -2.81
C LEU A 67 -12.53 14.41 -3.23
N LYS A 68 -13.43 13.61 -3.81
CA LYS A 68 -14.72 14.11 -4.35
C LYS A 68 -15.71 14.50 -3.26
N PHE A 69 -15.89 13.69 -2.22
CA PHE A 69 -16.99 13.88 -1.26
C PHE A 69 -16.55 14.49 0.08
N TYR A 70 -15.25 14.48 0.37
CA TYR A 70 -14.75 14.99 1.63
C TYR A 70 -13.64 16.05 1.46
N SER A 71 -13.25 16.40 0.23
CA SER A 71 -12.14 17.33 -0.09
C SER A 71 -10.85 16.94 0.64
N LYS A 72 -10.64 15.63 0.86
CA LYS A 72 -9.47 15.08 1.58
C LYS A 72 -8.43 14.54 0.63
N ASN A 73 -7.17 14.87 0.92
CA ASN A 73 -6.01 14.35 0.20
C ASN A 73 -5.58 13.00 0.79
N VAL A 74 -5.75 11.94 0.00
CA VAL A 74 -5.31 10.59 0.37
C VAL A 74 -3.98 10.30 -0.30
N VAL A 75 -2.99 9.95 0.52
CA VAL A 75 -1.68 9.47 0.07
C VAL A 75 -1.64 7.96 0.17
N ILE A 76 -1.32 7.31 -0.95
CA ILE A 76 -1.13 5.86 -1.01
C ILE A 76 0.38 5.60 -1.07
N LEU A 77 0.89 4.82 -0.13
CA LEU A 77 2.22 4.24 -0.12
C LEU A 77 2.10 2.74 -0.34
N SER A 78 2.78 2.22 -1.37
CA SER A 78 2.99 0.79 -1.51
C SER A 78 4.29 0.41 -0.83
N ILE A 79 4.30 -0.69 -0.08
CA ILE A 79 5.54 -1.24 0.49
C ILE A 79 6.54 -1.59 -0.63
N ASP A 80 6.04 -1.90 -1.84
CA ASP A 80 6.85 -2.21 -3.01
C ASP A 80 7.70 -1.02 -3.49
N ASP A 81 7.28 0.22 -3.23
CA ASP A 81 8.08 1.41 -3.54
C ASP A 81 9.36 1.50 -2.70
N PHE A 82 9.44 0.73 -1.62
CA PHE A 82 10.56 0.74 -0.68
C PHE A 82 11.51 -0.45 -0.82
N TYR A 83 11.44 -1.23 -1.91
CA TYR A 83 12.45 -2.26 -2.17
C TYR A 83 13.86 -1.68 -2.21
N LEU A 84 14.82 -2.46 -1.71
CA LEU A 84 16.24 -2.23 -1.92
C LEU A 84 16.56 -2.30 -3.42
N SER A 85 17.57 -1.56 -3.88
CA SER A 85 18.05 -1.69 -5.27
C SER A 85 18.57 -3.11 -5.54
N SER A 86 18.60 -3.52 -6.80
CA SER A 86 19.18 -4.82 -7.20
C SER A 86 20.59 -5.01 -6.64
N PHE A 87 21.43 -3.98 -6.71
CA PHE A 87 22.78 -4.00 -6.13
C PHE A 87 22.77 -4.26 -4.61
N GLN A 88 21.89 -3.57 -3.87
CA GLN A 88 21.77 -3.75 -2.42
C GLN A 88 21.27 -5.15 -2.06
N ARG A 89 20.33 -5.70 -2.83
CA ARG A 89 19.81 -7.07 -2.62
C ARG A 89 20.89 -8.11 -2.88
N LYS A 90 21.63 -8.02 -3.97
CA LYS A 90 22.79 -8.91 -4.26
C LYS A 90 23.84 -8.85 -3.16
N ARG A 91 24.12 -7.66 -2.61
CA ARG A 91 25.03 -7.53 -1.47
C ARG A 91 24.50 -8.23 -0.21
N LEU A 92 23.19 -8.16 0.04
CA LEU A 92 22.53 -8.90 1.12
C LEU A 92 22.63 -10.42 0.91
N ALA A 93 22.36 -10.90 -0.30
CA ALA A 93 22.45 -12.31 -0.67
C ALA A 93 23.85 -12.86 -0.38
N ARG A 94 24.88 -12.16 -0.80
CA ARG A 94 26.29 -12.55 -0.48
C ARG A 94 26.57 -12.54 1.02
N LYS A 95 26.09 -11.52 1.76
CA LYS A 95 26.32 -11.40 3.21
C LYS A 95 25.73 -12.57 4.00
N PHE A 96 24.56 -13.05 3.59
CA PHE A 96 23.85 -14.14 4.27
C PHE A 96 24.00 -15.50 3.59
N ASN A 97 24.85 -15.58 2.56
CA ASN A 97 25.09 -16.77 1.76
C ASN A 97 23.81 -17.46 1.29
N THR A 98 22.90 -16.69 0.68
CA THR A 98 21.60 -17.16 0.21
C THR A 98 21.10 -16.37 -0.98
N ASP A 99 20.59 -17.02 -2.01
CA ASP A 99 20.03 -16.39 -3.20
C ASP A 99 18.64 -15.76 -2.96
N LEU A 100 18.02 -16.07 -1.82
CA LEU A 100 16.68 -15.57 -1.47
C LEU A 100 16.57 -14.04 -1.54
N PHE A 101 17.65 -13.31 -1.21
CA PHE A 101 17.64 -11.86 -1.24
C PHE A 101 17.91 -11.25 -2.61
N GLU A 102 18.29 -12.02 -3.62
CA GLU A 102 18.50 -11.50 -4.98
C GLU A 102 17.18 -11.04 -5.61
N THR A 103 16.11 -11.78 -5.34
CA THR A 103 14.76 -11.43 -5.81
C THR A 103 14.06 -10.49 -4.84
N ARG A 104 13.16 -9.65 -5.37
CA ARG A 104 12.26 -8.84 -4.55
C ARG A 104 11.12 -9.72 -4.01
N GLY A 105 10.45 -9.25 -2.94
CA GLY A 105 9.29 -9.92 -2.36
C GLY A 105 9.59 -10.69 -1.09
N VAL A 106 10.84 -11.02 -0.83
CA VAL A 106 11.26 -11.72 0.40
C VAL A 106 11.35 -10.73 1.56
N PRO A 107 10.93 -11.08 2.79
CA PRO A 107 11.19 -10.27 3.97
C PRO A 107 12.68 -9.90 4.10
N GLY A 108 12.98 -8.65 4.42
CA GLY A 108 14.36 -8.14 4.45
C GLY A 108 14.81 -7.43 3.16
N THR A 109 14.09 -7.57 2.06
CA THR A 109 14.41 -6.87 0.79
C THR A 109 13.85 -5.44 0.69
N HIS A 110 13.17 -4.98 1.73
CA HIS A 110 12.65 -3.61 1.83
C HIS A 110 13.53 -2.71 2.68
N ASN A 111 13.61 -1.43 2.33
CA ASN A 111 14.23 -0.40 3.14
C ASN A 111 13.27 0.10 4.21
N LEU A 112 13.14 -0.66 5.29
CA LEU A 112 12.22 -0.36 6.40
C LEU A 112 12.59 0.96 7.11
N LYS A 113 13.88 1.32 7.19
CA LYS A 113 14.31 2.61 7.77
C LYS A 113 13.75 3.78 6.98
N LEU A 114 13.81 3.70 5.63
CA LEU A 114 13.25 4.72 4.76
C LEU A 114 11.72 4.75 4.83
N LEU A 115 11.06 3.58 4.85
CA LEU A 115 9.61 3.48 5.00
C LEU A 115 9.16 4.16 6.31
N TYR A 116 9.81 3.84 7.43
CA TYR A 116 9.53 4.45 8.71
C TYR A 116 9.72 5.97 8.69
N LYS A 117 10.84 6.46 8.14
CA LYS A 117 11.10 7.90 8.02
C LYS A 117 10.01 8.60 7.21
N VAL A 118 9.64 8.05 6.04
CA VAL A 118 8.63 8.64 5.16
C VAL A 118 7.26 8.65 5.83
N THR A 119 6.83 7.55 6.43
CA THR A 119 5.54 7.46 7.11
C THR A 119 5.48 8.40 8.32
N ASN A 120 6.54 8.48 9.12
CA ASN A 120 6.62 9.35 10.27
C ASN A 120 6.53 10.85 9.87
N ASN A 121 7.28 11.27 8.84
CA ASN A 121 7.23 12.65 8.35
C ASN A 121 5.84 13.00 7.79
N LEU A 122 5.18 12.07 7.08
CA LEU A 122 3.81 12.26 6.63
C LEU A 122 2.82 12.41 7.80
N MET A 123 2.95 11.58 8.82
CA MET A 123 2.09 11.63 10.01
C MET A 123 2.29 12.90 10.84
N LYS A 124 3.53 13.37 10.95
CA LYS A 124 3.89 14.63 11.60
C LYS A 124 3.62 15.86 10.75
N LYS A 125 3.23 15.67 9.48
CA LYS A 125 3.01 16.76 8.50
C LYS A 125 4.25 17.62 8.23
N GLU A 126 5.43 17.01 8.27
CA GLU A 126 6.72 17.64 7.97
C GLU A 126 6.94 17.68 6.45
N PHE A 127 6.23 18.54 5.76
CA PHE A 127 6.25 18.66 4.30
C PHE A 127 7.38 19.59 3.80
N PRO A 128 7.87 19.37 2.56
CA PRO A 128 7.50 18.32 1.61
C PRO A 128 8.15 16.96 1.94
N VAL A 129 7.41 15.87 1.74
CA VAL A 129 7.93 14.50 1.87
C VAL A 129 8.19 13.90 0.50
N TYR A 130 9.36 13.30 0.31
CA TYR A 130 9.77 12.66 -0.94
C TYR A 130 9.70 11.14 -0.80
N VAL A 131 8.79 10.54 -1.56
CA VAL A 131 8.54 9.08 -1.56
C VAL A 131 9.28 8.45 -2.73
N PRO A 132 10.07 7.38 -2.51
CA PRO A 132 10.70 6.65 -3.60
C PRO A 132 9.65 6.04 -4.53
N VAL A 133 10.05 5.73 -5.75
CA VAL A 133 9.26 4.99 -6.72
C VAL A 133 10.10 3.81 -7.18
N PHE A 134 9.53 2.62 -7.12
CA PHE A 134 10.19 1.41 -7.59
C PHE A 134 9.64 1.00 -8.97
N ASP A 135 10.51 0.70 -9.89
CA ASP A 135 10.18 0.19 -11.20
C ASP A 135 10.28 -1.34 -11.21
N LYS A 136 9.13 -1.99 -11.36
CA LYS A 136 9.07 -3.46 -11.38
C LYS A 136 9.63 -4.07 -12.67
N VAL A 137 9.69 -3.29 -13.76
CA VAL A 137 10.21 -3.75 -15.06
C VAL A 137 11.73 -3.79 -15.02
N THR A 138 12.35 -2.70 -14.59
CA THR A 138 13.82 -2.61 -14.45
C THR A 138 14.34 -3.21 -13.16
N ASP A 139 13.44 -3.68 -12.28
CA ASP A 139 13.73 -4.24 -10.96
C ASP A 139 14.61 -3.32 -10.09
N ASN A 140 14.39 -2.01 -10.19
CA ASN A 140 15.21 -1.02 -9.52
C ASN A 140 14.41 0.23 -9.12
N LYS A 141 15.02 1.08 -8.30
CA LYS A 141 14.47 2.39 -7.95
C LYS A 141 14.54 3.33 -9.16
N LYS A 142 13.49 4.11 -9.35
CA LYS A 142 13.50 5.21 -10.32
C LYS A 142 14.38 6.36 -9.83
N ASN A 143 14.93 7.13 -10.78
CA ASN A 143 15.79 8.29 -10.48
C ASN A 143 15.01 9.47 -9.89
N TYR A 144 13.68 9.43 -9.93
CA TYR A 144 12.83 10.47 -9.37
C TYR A 144 12.06 9.97 -8.14
N LYS A 145 11.64 10.92 -7.31
CA LYS A 145 10.80 10.68 -6.13
C LYS A 145 9.48 11.42 -6.30
N ARG A 146 8.42 10.87 -5.75
CA ARG A 146 7.12 11.52 -5.71
C ARG A 146 7.09 12.52 -4.55
N LYS A 147 6.88 13.81 -4.84
CA LYS A 147 6.74 14.87 -3.83
C LYS A 147 5.32 14.87 -3.27
N ILE A 148 5.19 14.84 -1.96
CA ILE A 148 3.92 14.96 -1.22
C ILE A 148 3.95 16.24 -0.41
N SER A 149 2.92 17.08 -0.58
CA SER A 149 2.82 18.38 0.10
C SER A 149 1.65 18.43 1.08
N LYS A 150 0.76 17.43 1.09
CA LYS A 150 -0.40 17.38 2.00
C LYS A 150 -0.88 15.93 2.14
N VAL A 151 -1.33 15.57 3.35
CA VAL A 151 -2.00 14.29 3.63
C VAL A 151 -3.09 14.48 4.68
N ASP A 152 -4.28 13.96 4.39
CA ASP A 152 -5.41 13.91 5.33
C ASP A 152 -5.70 12.45 5.75
N LEU A 153 -5.44 11.48 4.85
CA LEU A 153 -5.47 10.05 5.12
C LEU A 153 -4.26 9.40 4.44
N LEU A 154 -3.47 8.67 5.21
CA LEU A 154 -2.37 7.85 4.72
C LEU A 154 -2.84 6.40 4.58
N ILE A 155 -2.71 5.83 3.38
CA ILE A 155 -2.90 4.40 3.13
C ILE A 155 -1.53 3.77 2.91
N LEU A 156 -1.20 2.75 3.71
CA LEU A 156 -0.06 1.88 3.48
C LEU A 156 -0.56 0.52 3.01
N GLU A 157 -0.22 0.13 1.78
CA GLU A 157 -0.65 -1.14 1.21
C GLU A 157 0.53 -2.06 0.88
N GLY A 158 0.28 -3.35 0.99
CA GLY A 158 1.26 -4.37 0.61
C GLY A 158 0.90 -5.76 1.11
N TRP A 159 1.62 -6.76 0.63
CA TRP A 159 1.31 -8.15 0.96
C TRP A 159 1.60 -8.50 2.43
N CYS A 160 2.61 -7.87 3.05
CA CYS A 160 3.04 -8.13 4.43
C CYS A 160 2.85 -6.94 5.38
N VAL A 161 2.02 -5.96 5.01
CA VAL A 161 1.74 -4.79 5.86
C VAL A 161 1.07 -5.26 7.15
N GLY A 162 1.60 -4.82 8.30
CA GLY A 162 1.09 -5.20 9.63
C GLY A 162 1.60 -6.56 10.14
N SER A 163 2.37 -7.32 9.36
CA SER A 163 2.99 -8.55 9.83
C SER A 163 4.11 -8.25 10.82
N LYS A 164 4.15 -9.00 11.92
CA LYS A 164 5.30 -8.98 12.83
C LYS A 164 6.40 -9.88 12.27
N PRO A 165 7.67 -9.45 12.30
CA PRO A 165 8.78 -10.34 11.95
C PRO A 165 8.77 -11.56 12.90
N VAL A 166 8.80 -12.76 12.34
CA VAL A 166 9.02 -13.98 13.12
C VAL A 166 10.52 -14.05 13.42
N SER A 167 10.92 -14.29 14.66
CA SER A 167 12.33 -14.45 14.97
C SER A 167 12.89 -15.70 14.28
N TYR A 168 14.16 -15.64 13.87
CA TYR A 168 14.85 -16.72 13.15
C TYR A 168 14.79 -18.07 13.88
N THR A 169 14.64 -18.06 15.20
CA THR A 169 14.47 -19.25 16.05
C THR A 169 13.17 -20.01 15.78
N HIS A 170 12.11 -19.35 15.33
CA HIS A 170 10.84 -19.99 15.02
C HIS A 170 10.82 -20.63 13.63
N LEU A 171 11.65 -20.16 12.69
CA LEU A 171 11.76 -20.75 11.35
C LEU A 171 12.46 -22.12 11.40
N ARG A 172 13.43 -22.33 12.30
CA ARG A 172 14.12 -23.62 12.46
C ARG A 172 13.22 -24.71 13.07
N ALA A 173 12.20 -24.36 13.83
CA ALA A 173 11.31 -25.35 14.45
C ALA A 173 10.39 -26.07 13.44
N HIS A 174 10.20 -25.52 12.24
CA HIS A 174 9.41 -26.14 11.18
C HIS A 174 10.23 -26.99 10.18
N GLU A 175 11.55 -26.86 10.19
CA GLU A 175 12.43 -27.63 9.29
C GLU A 175 12.89 -28.98 9.90
N THR A 176 12.66 -29.23 11.18
CA THR A 176 13.06 -30.47 11.88
C THR A 176 11.93 -31.47 12.12
N GLY A 177 10.81 -31.31 11.46
CA GLY A 177 9.59 -32.14 11.59
C GLY A 177 9.43 -33.21 10.52
N TYR A 178 10.53 -33.86 10.05
CA TYR A 178 10.47 -35.09 9.27
C TYR A 178 11.49 -36.11 9.78
#